data_3d55d9793cfa061c10299564b35ffadc
#
_entry.id   3d55d9793cfa061c10299564b35ffadc
#
_cell.length_a   1.000
_cell.length_b   1.000
_cell.length_c   1.000
_cell.angle_alpha   90.00
_cell.angle_beta   90.00
_cell.angle_gamma   90.00
#
_symmetry.space_group_name_H-M   'P 1'
#
loop_
_entity.id
_entity.type
_entity.pdbx_description
1 polymer ?
#
loop_
_entity_poly.entity_id
_entity_poly.type
_entity_poly.pdbx_seq_one_letter_code
_entity_poly.pdbx_strand_id
1 'polypeptide(L)'
;MSNAKHLRGSAMWLNFRRISCQKWSFGNVVLLGDAAHTAHFSIGSGTKLAFEDAIDLADELHLGKPLEQALKDYEDLRRIEVLKLQSSARNSTEWFENVERYLDFEPIQFAYSLLTRSQRVSHENLRIRDKNWLEGVETWFAGKATQGKIQKKTPPMFVPYRIRNLELINRIVVSPMSMYSSEDGMPGDFHLVHYGSRAQG
;
A
#
# COMPACT_ATOMS: atom_id res chain seq x y z
N MET A 1 -24.35 10.40 -14.34
CA MET A 1 -23.60 9.55 -15.30
C MET A 1 -23.71 10.16 -16.67
N SER A 2 -22.61 10.48 -17.32
CA SER A 2 -22.64 11.00 -18.69
C SER A 2 -22.59 9.82 -19.67
N ASN A 3 -23.40 9.94 -20.74
CA ASN A 3 -23.48 8.94 -21.80
C ASN A 3 -22.98 9.57 -23.10
N ALA A 4 -21.80 9.23 -23.53
CA ALA A 4 -21.17 9.75 -24.73
C ALA A 4 -21.58 8.93 -25.98
N LYS A 5 -22.84 9.00 -26.38
CA LYS A 5 -23.39 8.26 -27.53
C LYS A 5 -22.71 8.54 -28.87
N HIS A 6 -21.95 9.64 -28.97
CA HIS A 6 -21.19 10.01 -30.16
C HIS A 6 -19.90 9.22 -30.37
N LEU A 7 -19.43 8.55 -29.34
CA LEU A 7 -18.31 7.60 -29.45
C LEU A 7 -18.87 6.25 -29.88
N ARG A 8 -18.13 5.48 -30.66
CA ARG A 8 -18.52 4.16 -31.18
C ARG A 8 -19.15 3.29 -30.10
N GLY A 9 -20.45 3.02 -30.25
CA GLY A 9 -21.25 2.49 -29.18
C GLY A 9 -21.43 3.52 -28.07
N SER A 10 -22.08 3.21 -27.00
CA SER A 10 -22.26 4.12 -25.87
C SER A 10 -21.05 4.05 -24.95
N ALA A 11 -20.22 5.08 -24.98
CA ALA A 11 -19.25 5.27 -23.86
C ALA A 11 -20.06 5.76 -22.65
N MET A 12 -20.12 4.95 -21.64
CA MET A 12 -20.80 5.27 -20.37
C MET A 12 -19.78 5.35 -19.24
N TRP A 13 -20.04 6.24 -18.30
CA TRP A 13 -19.36 6.12 -17.00
C TRP A 13 -19.84 4.85 -16.30
N LEU A 14 -18.93 3.92 -16.06
CA LEU A 14 -19.21 2.63 -15.45
C LEU A 14 -18.65 2.58 -14.04
N ASN A 15 -19.39 1.96 -13.14
CA ASN A 15 -18.86 1.57 -11.85
C ASN A 15 -18.17 0.21 -12.01
N PHE A 16 -16.84 0.18 -11.87
CA PHE A 16 -16.07 -1.06 -11.95
C PHE A 16 -16.28 -1.90 -10.69
N ARG A 17 -16.91 -3.05 -10.86
CA ARG A 17 -17.10 -4.00 -9.78
C ARG A 17 -15.83 -4.83 -9.59
N ARG A 18 -15.41 -4.98 -8.34
CA ARG A 18 -14.39 -5.96 -8.00
C ARG A 18 -15.01 -7.35 -8.00
N ILE A 19 -14.45 -8.24 -8.81
CA ILE A 19 -14.81 -9.66 -8.83
C ILE A 19 -13.74 -10.40 -8.03
N SER A 20 -14.17 -11.35 -7.21
CA SER A 20 -13.32 -12.25 -6.46
C SER A 20 -14.08 -13.54 -6.23
N CYS A 21 -13.74 -14.59 -6.97
CA CYS A 21 -14.36 -15.90 -6.82
C CYS A 21 -13.84 -16.58 -5.55
N GLN A 22 -14.73 -17.21 -4.80
CA GLN A 22 -14.35 -17.96 -3.60
C GLN A 22 -13.61 -19.24 -3.93
N LYS A 23 -13.92 -19.84 -5.07
CA LYS A 23 -13.31 -21.05 -5.57
C LYS A 23 -12.98 -20.88 -7.05
N TRP A 24 -11.79 -21.28 -7.45
CA TRP A 24 -11.30 -21.10 -8.82
C TRP A 24 -11.27 -22.40 -9.64
N SER A 25 -11.44 -23.55 -9.01
CA SER A 25 -11.44 -24.84 -9.68
C SER A 25 -12.70 -25.64 -9.39
N PHE A 26 -13.24 -26.32 -10.42
CA PHE A 26 -14.45 -27.12 -10.37
C PHE A 26 -14.28 -28.37 -11.26
N GLY A 27 -13.90 -29.50 -10.68
CA GLY A 27 -13.54 -30.72 -11.44
C GLY A 27 -12.35 -30.44 -12.37
N ASN A 28 -12.57 -30.49 -13.68
CA ASN A 28 -11.56 -30.21 -14.71
C ASN A 28 -11.64 -28.80 -15.30
N VAL A 29 -12.42 -27.90 -14.70
CA VAL A 29 -12.51 -26.49 -15.09
C VAL A 29 -11.77 -25.64 -14.08
N VAL A 30 -10.90 -24.75 -14.55
CA VAL A 30 -10.15 -23.80 -13.73
C VAL A 30 -10.35 -22.38 -14.26
N LEU A 31 -10.51 -21.42 -13.34
CA LEU A 31 -10.61 -20.00 -13.64
C LEU A 31 -9.23 -19.35 -13.46
N LEU A 32 -8.92 -18.40 -14.34
CA LEU A 32 -7.71 -17.57 -14.24
C LEU A 32 -8.00 -16.16 -14.75
N GLY A 33 -7.16 -15.20 -14.36
CA GLY A 33 -7.29 -13.80 -14.75
C GLY A 33 -8.63 -13.21 -14.34
N ASP A 34 -9.22 -12.39 -15.21
CA ASP A 34 -10.47 -11.69 -14.93
C ASP A 34 -11.67 -12.60 -14.68
N ALA A 35 -11.60 -13.88 -15.10
CA ALA A 35 -12.64 -14.86 -14.80
C ALA A 35 -12.63 -15.28 -13.32
N ALA A 36 -11.47 -15.30 -12.68
CA ALA A 36 -11.32 -15.64 -11.26
C ALA A 36 -11.39 -14.39 -10.36
N HIS A 37 -10.77 -13.31 -10.82
CA HIS A 37 -10.61 -12.08 -10.05
C HIS A 37 -10.33 -10.89 -10.96
N THR A 38 -10.79 -9.72 -10.58
CA THR A 38 -10.46 -8.48 -11.28
C THR A 38 -9.64 -7.56 -10.39
N ALA A 39 -8.74 -6.79 -10.99
CA ALA A 39 -8.08 -5.67 -10.34
C ALA A 39 -8.43 -4.37 -11.06
N HIS A 40 -8.68 -3.29 -10.32
CA HIS A 40 -8.97 -2.00 -10.93
C HIS A 40 -7.78 -1.52 -11.78
N PHE A 41 -8.07 -0.98 -12.95
CA PHE A 41 -7.05 -0.58 -13.95
C PHE A 41 -6.11 0.54 -13.47
N SER A 42 -6.44 1.24 -12.37
CA SER A 42 -5.65 2.37 -11.82
C SER A 42 -4.18 2.03 -11.50
N ILE A 43 -3.84 0.76 -11.38
CA ILE A 43 -2.45 0.30 -11.17
C ILE A 43 -1.86 -0.45 -12.37
N GLY A 44 -2.62 -0.63 -13.47
CA GLY A 44 -2.14 -1.25 -14.71
C GLY A 44 -1.68 -2.69 -14.58
N SER A 45 -2.23 -3.50 -13.67
CA SER A 45 -1.70 -4.83 -13.34
C SER A 45 -2.62 -6.00 -13.73
N GLY A 46 -3.78 -5.77 -14.37
CA GLY A 46 -4.72 -6.85 -14.72
C GLY A 46 -4.11 -7.89 -15.65
N THR A 47 -3.53 -7.46 -16.76
CA THR A 47 -2.87 -8.36 -17.73
C THR A 47 -1.70 -9.11 -17.11
N LYS A 48 -0.89 -8.43 -16.27
CA LYS A 48 0.21 -9.08 -15.55
C LYS A 48 -0.28 -10.21 -14.66
N LEU A 49 -1.37 -9.97 -13.90
CA LEU A 49 -1.98 -11.00 -13.05
C LEU A 49 -2.41 -12.20 -13.86
N ALA A 50 -3.08 -12.00 -15.01
CA ALA A 50 -3.54 -13.10 -15.86
C ALA A 50 -2.36 -13.94 -16.42
N PHE A 51 -1.25 -13.30 -16.79
CA PHE A 51 -0.04 -14.02 -17.21
C PHE A 51 0.59 -14.80 -16.07
N GLU A 52 0.69 -14.22 -14.89
CA GLU A 52 1.21 -14.92 -13.71
C GLU A 52 0.33 -16.11 -13.32
N ASP A 53 -0.99 -15.97 -13.39
CA ASP A 53 -1.92 -17.07 -13.16
C ASP A 53 -1.68 -18.23 -14.16
N ALA A 54 -1.49 -17.89 -15.43
CA ALA A 54 -1.26 -18.91 -16.47
C ALA A 54 0.08 -19.64 -16.28
N ILE A 55 1.12 -18.92 -15.88
CA ILE A 55 2.45 -19.48 -15.59
C ILE A 55 2.38 -20.42 -14.39
N ASP A 56 1.85 -19.93 -13.26
CA ASP A 56 1.79 -20.71 -12.03
C ASP A 56 0.87 -21.95 -12.18
N LEU A 57 -0.23 -21.81 -12.92
CA LEU A 57 -1.08 -22.97 -13.26
C LEU A 57 -0.33 -24.02 -14.10
N ALA A 58 0.41 -23.56 -15.11
CA ALA A 58 1.20 -24.46 -15.96
C ALA A 58 2.29 -25.17 -15.14
N ASP A 59 2.99 -24.45 -14.29
CA ASP A 59 4.03 -24.99 -13.43
C ASP A 59 3.46 -26.05 -12.47
N GLU A 60 2.34 -25.78 -11.81
CA GLU A 60 1.70 -26.74 -10.91
C GLU A 60 1.22 -28.02 -11.65
N LEU A 61 0.71 -27.88 -12.86
CA LEU A 61 0.29 -29.03 -13.68
C LEU A 61 1.49 -29.87 -14.15
N HIS A 62 2.67 -29.29 -14.36
CA HIS A 62 3.89 -29.98 -14.77
C HIS A 62 4.60 -30.75 -13.64
N LEU A 63 4.25 -30.50 -12.38
CA LEU A 63 4.85 -31.19 -11.23
C LEU A 63 4.45 -32.65 -11.07
N GLY A 64 3.57 -33.19 -11.94
CA GLY A 64 3.12 -34.57 -11.89
C GLY A 64 2.25 -34.94 -10.69
N LYS A 65 1.70 -33.96 -10.02
CA LYS A 65 0.74 -34.10 -8.90
C LYS A 65 -0.62 -34.58 -9.43
N PRO A 66 -1.47 -35.19 -8.57
CA PRO A 66 -2.88 -35.37 -8.88
C PRO A 66 -3.53 -34.01 -9.25
N LEU A 67 -4.38 -34.00 -10.27
CA LEU A 67 -5.00 -32.76 -10.80
C LEU A 67 -5.64 -31.93 -9.72
N GLU A 68 -6.40 -32.52 -8.82
CA GLU A 68 -7.07 -31.82 -7.73
C GLU A 68 -6.07 -31.08 -6.81
N GLN A 69 -4.92 -31.72 -6.52
CA GLN A 69 -3.89 -31.11 -5.70
C GLN A 69 -3.18 -29.97 -6.45
N ALA A 70 -2.86 -30.14 -7.72
CA ALA A 70 -2.24 -29.10 -8.54
C ALA A 70 -3.13 -27.85 -8.65
N LEU A 71 -4.44 -28.03 -8.87
CA LEU A 71 -5.39 -26.93 -8.94
C LEU A 71 -5.58 -26.23 -7.60
N LYS A 72 -5.53 -26.97 -6.51
CA LYS A 72 -5.59 -26.40 -5.16
C LYS A 72 -4.34 -25.60 -4.85
N ASP A 73 -3.16 -26.11 -5.11
CA ASP A 73 -1.88 -25.44 -4.87
C ASP A 73 -1.78 -24.14 -5.69
N TYR A 74 -2.20 -24.17 -6.97
CA TYR A 74 -2.33 -22.99 -7.81
C TYR A 74 -3.24 -21.93 -7.17
N GLU A 75 -4.45 -22.32 -6.75
CA GLU A 75 -5.40 -21.38 -6.13
C GLU A 75 -4.83 -20.78 -4.84
N ASP A 76 -4.26 -21.60 -3.96
CA ASP A 76 -3.69 -21.15 -2.68
C ASP A 76 -2.52 -20.17 -2.90
N LEU A 77 -1.64 -20.44 -3.85
CA LEU A 77 -0.52 -19.58 -4.21
C LEU A 77 -0.99 -18.24 -4.78
N ARG A 78 -1.84 -18.28 -5.78
CA ARG A 78 -2.25 -17.07 -6.52
C ARG A 78 -3.18 -16.18 -5.73
N ARG A 79 -4.04 -16.73 -4.90
CA ARG A 79 -5.01 -15.99 -4.11
C ARG A 79 -4.35 -14.90 -3.26
N ILE A 80 -3.22 -15.19 -2.64
CA ILE A 80 -2.50 -14.23 -1.79
C ILE A 80 -1.98 -13.06 -2.63
N GLU A 81 -1.37 -13.33 -3.78
CA GLU A 81 -0.80 -12.29 -4.65
C GLU A 81 -1.89 -11.42 -5.27
N VAL A 82 -3.00 -12.02 -5.67
CA VAL A 82 -4.18 -11.31 -6.17
C VAL A 82 -4.76 -10.37 -5.10
N LEU A 83 -4.91 -10.82 -3.87
CA LEU A 83 -5.43 -9.99 -2.77
C LEU A 83 -4.51 -8.79 -2.48
N LYS A 84 -3.20 -8.96 -2.52
CA LYS A 84 -2.23 -7.86 -2.39
C LYS A 84 -2.42 -6.81 -3.50
N LEU A 85 -2.57 -7.26 -4.74
CA LEU A 85 -2.78 -6.38 -5.88
C LEU A 85 -4.14 -5.68 -5.86
N GLN A 86 -5.20 -6.41 -5.50
CA GLN A 86 -6.54 -5.82 -5.32
C GLN A 86 -6.55 -4.76 -4.20
N SER A 87 -5.83 -4.99 -3.10
CA SER A 87 -5.67 -4.00 -2.03
C SER A 87 -4.97 -2.73 -2.53
N SER A 88 -3.88 -2.90 -3.27
CA SER A 88 -3.14 -1.78 -3.87
C SER A 88 -3.97 -1.01 -4.90
N ALA A 89 -4.76 -1.72 -5.70
CA ALA A 89 -5.68 -1.11 -6.66
C ALA A 89 -6.78 -0.30 -5.95
N ARG A 90 -7.30 -0.81 -4.83
CA ARG A 90 -8.27 -0.09 -4.01
C ARG A 90 -7.67 1.20 -3.45
N ASN A 91 -6.49 1.15 -2.84
CA ASN A 91 -5.81 2.33 -2.33
C ASN A 91 -5.62 3.40 -3.42
N SER A 92 -5.21 2.96 -4.63
CA SER A 92 -5.07 3.85 -5.77
C SER A 92 -6.40 4.47 -6.21
N THR A 93 -7.48 3.69 -6.22
CA THR A 93 -8.82 4.18 -6.57
C THR A 93 -9.33 5.18 -5.54
N GLU A 94 -9.20 4.86 -4.25
CA GLU A 94 -9.57 5.74 -3.14
C GLU A 94 -8.83 7.09 -3.20
N TRP A 95 -7.56 7.07 -3.61
CA TRP A 95 -6.79 8.30 -3.81
C TRP A 95 -7.39 9.17 -4.91
N PHE A 96 -7.73 8.59 -6.07
CA PHE A 96 -8.35 9.33 -7.18
C PHE A 96 -9.76 9.81 -6.85
N GLU A 97 -10.56 9.01 -6.17
CA GLU A 97 -11.91 9.37 -5.76
C GLU A 97 -11.91 10.52 -4.73
N ASN A 98 -10.83 10.69 -4.00
CA ASN A 98 -10.65 11.75 -3.01
C ASN A 98 -9.59 12.78 -3.46
N VAL A 99 -9.37 12.95 -4.76
CA VAL A 99 -8.30 13.83 -5.29
C VAL A 99 -8.41 15.28 -4.80
N GLU A 100 -9.61 15.75 -4.51
CA GLU A 100 -9.85 17.09 -3.97
C GLU A 100 -9.03 17.38 -2.69
N ARG A 101 -8.76 16.36 -1.87
CA ARG A 101 -7.93 16.48 -0.66
C ARG A 101 -6.49 16.88 -0.93
N TYR A 102 -6.03 16.71 -2.16
CA TYR A 102 -4.64 16.88 -2.57
C TYR A 102 -4.41 18.06 -3.52
N LEU A 103 -5.49 18.76 -3.95
CA LEU A 103 -5.39 19.84 -4.94
C LEU A 103 -4.60 21.05 -4.43
N ASP A 104 -4.66 21.32 -3.13
CA ASP A 104 -3.94 22.44 -2.49
C ASP A 104 -2.49 22.07 -2.11
N PHE A 105 -2.05 20.86 -2.44
CA PHE A 105 -0.68 20.47 -2.16
C PHE A 105 0.30 21.20 -3.10
N GLU A 106 1.49 21.50 -2.58
CA GLU A 106 2.57 21.93 -3.44
C GLU A 106 2.91 20.84 -4.47
N PRO A 107 3.37 21.20 -5.69
CA PRO A 107 3.59 20.24 -6.76
C PRO A 107 4.46 19.03 -6.37
N ILE A 108 5.49 19.25 -5.55
CA ILE A 108 6.38 18.19 -5.06
C ILE A 108 5.65 17.22 -4.11
N GLN A 109 4.80 17.77 -3.25
CA GLN A 109 3.99 16.99 -2.32
C GLN A 109 2.91 16.19 -3.05
N PHE A 110 2.24 16.84 -4.02
CA PHE A 110 1.25 16.18 -4.87
C PHE A 110 1.87 15.02 -5.65
N ALA A 111 3.03 15.25 -6.29
CA ALA A 111 3.76 14.22 -7.03
C ALA A 111 4.15 13.04 -6.12
N TYR A 112 4.65 13.31 -4.92
CA TYR A 112 4.99 12.26 -3.95
C TYR A 112 3.75 11.44 -3.56
N SER A 113 2.64 12.11 -3.22
CA SER A 113 1.37 11.47 -2.89
C SER A 113 0.83 10.61 -4.02
N LEU A 114 0.88 11.13 -5.27
CA LEU A 114 0.45 10.42 -6.47
C LEU A 114 1.30 9.16 -6.74
N LEU A 115 2.63 9.26 -6.59
CA LEU A 115 3.53 8.13 -6.82
C LEU A 115 3.37 7.01 -5.79
N THR A 116 3.04 7.35 -4.55
CA THR A 116 2.88 6.39 -3.45
C THR A 116 1.44 5.94 -3.19
N ARG A 117 0.46 6.46 -3.93
CA ARG A 117 -0.99 6.28 -3.71
C ARG A 117 -1.45 4.83 -3.54
N SER A 118 -0.82 3.92 -4.25
CA SER A 118 -1.18 2.49 -4.21
C SER A 118 -0.58 1.74 -3.03
N GLN A 119 0.32 2.37 -2.28
CA GLN A 119 1.15 1.76 -1.22
C GLN A 119 2.06 0.61 -1.67
N ARG A 120 2.15 0.35 -3.00
CA ARG A 120 3.14 -0.59 -3.57
C ARG A 120 4.52 0.04 -3.74
N VAL A 121 4.55 1.34 -3.97
CA VAL A 121 5.78 2.12 -4.09
C VAL A 121 6.03 2.80 -2.76
N SER A 122 7.00 2.30 -2.02
CA SER A 122 7.42 2.89 -0.76
C SER A 122 8.37 4.08 -0.99
N HIS A 123 8.65 4.81 0.07
CA HIS A 123 9.67 5.85 0.09
C HIS A 123 11.03 5.34 -0.44
N GLU A 124 11.47 4.17 0.03
CA GLU A 124 12.73 3.58 -0.41
C GLU A 124 12.69 3.05 -1.86
N ASN A 125 11.53 2.58 -2.34
CA ASN A 125 11.40 2.25 -3.76
C ASN A 125 11.56 3.47 -4.66
N LEU A 126 11.10 4.65 -4.23
CA LEU A 126 11.36 5.90 -4.94
C LEU A 126 12.83 6.25 -4.94
N ARG A 127 13.57 6.00 -3.85
CA ARG A 127 15.02 6.19 -3.77
C ARG A 127 15.77 5.35 -4.80
N ILE A 128 15.35 4.11 -5.01
CA ILE A 128 15.94 3.21 -6.01
C ILE A 128 15.66 3.71 -7.44
N ARG A 129 14.48 4.29 -7.66
CA ARG A 129 14.06 4.78 -8.99
C ARG A 129 14.69 6.11 -9.36
N ASP A 130 14.68 7.07 -8.43
CA ASP A 130 15.26 8.40 -8.60
C ASP A 130 15.71 8.95 -7.25
N LYS A 131 16.95 8.67 -6.91
CA LYS A 131 17.56 9.10 -5.67
C LYS A 131 17.57 10.62 -5.52
N ASN A 132 17.92 11.34 -6.59
CA ASN A 132 18.07 12.79 -6.53
C ASN A 132 16.72 13.47 -6.30
N TRP A 133 15.69 13.01 -6.97
CA TRP A 133 14.33 13.52 -6.76
C TRP A 133 13.87 13.27 -5.33
N LEU A 134 14.07 12.06 -4.79
CA LEU A 134 13.64 11.75 -3.41
C LEU A 134 14.41 12.55 -2.37
N GLU A 135 15.73 12.74 -2.54
CA GLU A 135 16.53 13.61 -1.65
C GLU A 135 16.04 15.07 -1.69
N GLY A 136 15.55 15.52 -2.85
CA GLY A 136 14.86 16.80 -3.00
C GLY A 136 13.56 16.86 -2.19
N VAL A 137 12.74 15.81 -2.23
CA VAL A 137 11.52 15.68 -1.41
C VAL A 137 11.84 15.72 0.08
N GLU A 138 12.84 14.97 0.52
CA GLU A 138 13.28 14.94 1.93
C GLU A 138 13.75 16.31 2.40
N THR A 139 14.53 17.00 1.57
CA THR A 139 15.03 18.36 1.89
C THR A 139 13.89 19.35 1.95
N TRP A 140 12.98 19.32 0.98
CA TRP A 140 11.77 20.16 0.97
C TRP A 140 10.91 19.91 2.21
N PHE A 141 10.65 18.63 2.54
CA PHE A 141 9.84 18.27 3.70
C PHE A 141 10.48 18.74 5.02
N ALA A 142 11.79 18.52 5.18
CA ALA A 142 12.51 18.94 6.38
C ALA A 142 12.46 20.47 6.53
N GLY A 143 12.68 21.22 5.44
CA GLY A 143 12.58 22.66 5.41
C GLY A 143 11.19 23.18 5.82
N LYS A 144 10.14 22.59 5.24
CA LYS A 144 8.75 22.96 5.58
C LYS A 144 8.40 22.63 7.03
N ALA A 145 8.68 21.41 7.47
CA ALA A 145 8.32 20.95 8.81
C ALA A 145 9.06 21.71 9.93
N THR A 146 10.23 22.27 9.64
CA THR A 146 11.07 22.97 10.62
C THR A 146 11.14 24.48 10.38
N GLN A 147 10.32 25.03 9.49
CA GLN A 147 10.34 26.45 9.11
C GLN A 147 11.74 26.94 8.67
N GLY A 148 12.42 26.08 7.89
CA GLY A 148 13.73 26.39 7.34
C GLY A 148 14.93 26.10 8.25
N LYS A 149 14.73 25.60 9.47
CA LYS A 149 15.85 25.27 10.38
C LYS A 149 16.70 24.09 9.86
N ILE A 150 16.07 23.13 9.19
CA ILE A 150 16.76 22.00 8.55
C ILE A 150 16.62 22.13 7.05
N GLN A 151 17.74 22.31 6.35
CA GLN A 151 17.81 22.47 4.90
C GLN A 151 18.69 21.39 4.25
N LYS A 152 18.66 20.19 4.80
CA LYS A 152 19.38 19.02 4.28
C LYS A 152 18.44 17.86 4.13
N LYS A 153 18.78 16.90 3.27
CA LYS A 153 18.07 15.64 3.14
C LYS A 153 17.99 14.96 4.50
N THR A 154 16.78 14.78 4.99
CA THR A 154 16.51 14.13 6.27
C THR A 154 15.30 13.21 6.08
N PRO A 155 15.43 11.91 6.33
CA PRO A 155 14.28 11.01 6.24
C PRO A 155 13.13 11.53 7.09
N PRO A 156 11.88 11.52 6.58
CA PRO A 156 10.74 12.14 7.24
C PRO A 156 10.53 11.72 8.70
N MET A 157 10.84 10.45 9.02
CA MET A 157 10.71 9.93 10.39
C MET A 157 11.63 10.62 11.41
N PHE A 158 12.77 11.18 10.97
CA PHE A 158 13.73 11.87 11.83
C PHE A 158 13.58 13.39 11.84
N VAL A 159 12.59 13.92 11.12
CA VAL A 159 12.28 15.35 11.15
C VAL A 159 11.45 15.67 12.39
N PRO A 160 11.78 16.74 13.16
CA PRO A 160 10.99 17.15 14.32
C PRO A 160 9.50 17.33 14.02
N TYR A 161 8.67 17.11 15.01
CA TYR A 161 7.23 17.29 14.91
C TYR A 161 6.69 18.08 16.11
N ARG A 162 5.84 19.07 15.84
CA ARG A 162 5.25 19.88 16.89
C ARG A 162 3.78 19.55 17.08
N ILE A 163 3.41 19.23 18.32
CA ILE A 163 2.02 19.05 18.74
C ILE A 163 1.71 20.12 19.76
N ARG A 164 0.95 21.16 19.38
CA ARG A 164 0.68 22.32 20.22
C ARG A 164 1.99 22.96 20.74
N ASN A 165 2.25 22.84 22.04
CA ASN A 165 3.45 23.39 22.70
C ASN A 165 4.57 22.35 22.88
N LEU A 166 4.33 21.09 22.54
CA LEU A 166 5.31 20.01 22.63
C LEU A 166 6.05 19.88 21.31
N GLU A 167 7.37 19.95 21.34
CA GLU A 167 8.23 19.64 20.20
C GLU A 167 8.88 18.27 20.40
N LEU A 168 8.57 17.34 19.50
CA LEU A 168 9.17 16.02 19.44
C LEU A 168 10.40 16.09 18.55
N ILE A 169 11.50 15.47 18.97
CA ILE A 169 12.78 15.45 18.22
C ILE A 169 12.70 14.66 16.93
N ASN A 170 11.74 13.75 16.83
CA ASN A 170 11.48 12.92 15.65
C ASN A 170 9.99 12.54 15.59
N ARG A 171 9.58 11.73 14.59
CA ARG A 171 8.20 11.29 14.36
C ARG A 171 7.98 9.82 14.71
N ILE A 172 8.90 9.22 15.46
CA ILE A 172 8.80 7.82 15.89
C ILE A 172 8.11 7.82 17.24
N VAL A 173 6.97 7.15 17.31
CA VAL A 173 6.16 7.02 18.51
C VAL A 173 5.93 5.55 18.81
N VAL A 174 6.24 5.13 20.03
CA VAL A 174 5.89 3.79 20.50
C VAL A 174 4.42 3.79 20.90
N SER A 175 3.62 2.95 20.26
CA SER A 175 2.22 2.81 20.62
C SER A 175 2.07 2.33 22.07
N PRO A 176 1.11 2.85 22.82
CA PRO A 176 0.82 2.34 24.16
C PRO A 176 0.29 0.91 24.05
N MET A 177 0.93 0.00 24.76
CA MET A 177 0.54 -1.42 24.86
C MET A 177 0.31 -1.76 26.31
N SER A 178 -0.84 -2.37 26.60
CA SER A 178 -1.14 -2.88 27.94
C SER A 178 -0.29 -4.10 28.24
N MET A 179 0.60 -3.98 29.21
CA MET A 179 1.53 -5.06 29.60
C MET A 179 1.05 -5.81 30.84
N TYR A 180 -0.04 -5.34 31.50
CA TYR A 180 -0.61 -5.93 32.69
C TYR A 180 0.41 -6.14 33.84
N SER A 181 1.35 -5.21 33.97
CA SER A 181 2.50 -5.31 34.91
C SER A 181 2.34 -4.41 36.14
N SER A 182 1.16 -3.83 36.35
CA SER A 182 0.86 -3.04 37.54
C SER A 182 0.39 -3.93 38.69
N GLU A 183 0.81 -3.62 39.91
CA GLU A 183 0.26 -4.18 41.13
C GLU A 183 -0.61 -3.14 41.83
N ASP A 184 -1.86 -3.48 42.10
CA ASP A 184 -2.85 -2.58 42.70
C ASP A 184 -2.96 -1.20 41.99
N GLY A 185 -2.75 -1.18 40.66
CA GLY A 185 -2.78 0.05 39.85
C GLY A 185 -1.54 0.94 39.98
N MET A 186 -0.52 0.50 40.72
CA MET A 186 0.72 1.23 40.89
C MET A 186 1.79 0.80 39.89
N PRO A 187 2.54 1.77 39.31
CA PRO A 187 3.67 1.44 38.45
C PRO A 187 4.84 0.92 39.29
N GLY A 188 5.45 -0.20 38.88
CA GLY A 188 6.63 -0.81 39.47
C GLY A 188 7.89 -0.69 38.62
N ASP A 189 8.92 -1.46 38.97
CA ASP A 189 10.22 -1.48 38.29
C ASP A 189 10.13 -1.75 36.80
N PHE A 190 9.17 -2.59 36.39
CA PHE A 190 8.91 -2.81 34.97
C PHE A 190 8.64 -1.51 34.23
N HIS A 191 7.81 -0.62 34.77
CA HIS A 191 7.47 0.66 34.14
C HIS A 191 8.67 1.60 34.09
N LEU A 192 9.47 1.62 35.16
CA LEU A 192 10.69 2.43 35.22
C LEU A 192 11.68 2.01 34.12
N VAL A 193 11.95 0.71 33.99
CA VAL A 193 12.85 0.18 32.97
C VAL A 193 12.27 0.38 31.57
N HIS A 194 10.96 0.08 31.39
CA HIS A 194 10.28 0.19 30.10
C HIS A 194 10.28 1.62 29.56
N TYR A 195 9.93 2.61 30.38
CA TYR A 195 9.93 4.00 29.92
C TYR A 195 11.35 4.59 29.90
N GLY A 196 12.18 4.25 30.86
CA GLY A 196 13.56 4.74 30.94
C GLY A 196 14.40 4.31 29.74
N SER A 197 14.30 3.04 29.32
CA SER A 197 15.01 2.54 28.13
C SER A 197 14.61 3.25 26.84
N ARG A 198 13.33 3.64 26.72
CA ARG A 198 12.84 4.37 25.53
C ARG A 198 13.15 5.87 25.58
N ALA A 199 13.32 6.42 26.77
CA ALA A 199 13.71 7.82 26.95
C ALA A 199 15.19 8.05 26.64
N GLN A 200 16.02 7.03 26.73
CA GLN A 200 17.44 7.10 26.38
C GLN A 200 17.70 7.05 24.85
N GLY A 201 16.71 6.66 24.04
CA GLY A 201 16.80 6.61 22.58
C GLY A 201 17.08 5.26 22.05
#